data_2afb70c8ba4a4d7a09fe7d34c00c3369
#
_entry.id   2afb70c8ba4a4d7a09fe7d34c00c3369
#
_cell.length_a   1.000
_cell.length_b   1.000
_cell.length_c   1.000
_cell.angle_alpha   90.00
_cell.angle_beta   90.00
_cell.angle_gamma   90.00
#
_symmetry.space_group_name_H-M   'P 1'
#
loop_
_entity.id
_entity.type
_entity.pdbx_description
1 polymer ?
#
loop_
_entity_poly.entity_id
_entity_poly.type
_entity_poly.pdbx_seq_one_letter_code
_entity_poly.pdbx_strand_id
1 'polypeptide(L)'
;RAASIARMSSIDQAPAFLQKIVDASTLSAGLATLPRPWVFTNGVFDVLHRGHVMYLAQARALGGSLIVALNTDASVKRLGKGDDRPLNAEADRAIVMASQEAVSLVTWFAEDTPVEIIARIRPDILVKGGDYDMAKLPETALVESWGGRALALPFVAGYSTTKLVQRIRAS
;
A
#
# COMPACT_ATOMS: atom_id res chain seq x y z
N ARG A 1 -2.28 30.92 -33.59
CA ARG A 1 -3.57 30.66 -32.88
C ARG A 1 -3.88 29.17 -32.75
N ALA A 2 -3.31 28.26 -33.57
CA ALA A 2 -3.54 26.82 -33.50
C ALA A 2 -2.78 26.12 -32.36
N ALA A 3 -1.61 26.64 -31.92
CA ALA A 3 -0.79 26.07 -30.86
C ALA A 3 -1.36 26.26 -29.44
N SER A 4 -2.30 27.21 -29.26
CA SER A 4 -2.93 27.49 -27.95
C SER A 4 -4.09 26.54 -27.62
N ILE A 5 -4.73 25.95 -28.62
CA ILE A 5 -5.90 25.05 -28.41
C ILE A 5 -5.46 23.63 -28.09
N ALA A 6 -4.30 23.18 -28.59
CA ALA A 6 -3.77 21.85 -28.31
C ALA A 6 -3.30 21.67 -26.86
N ARG A 7 -3.00 22.75 -26.11
CA ARG A 7 -2.60 22.69 -24.67
C ARG A 7 -3.78 22.58 -23.70
N MET A 8 -4.99 22.91 -24.10
CA MET A 8 -6.15 22.82 -23.20
C MET A 8 -6.77 21.42 -23.14
N SER A 9 -6.49 20.54 -24.11
CA SER A 9 -7.01 19.16 -24.10
C SER A 9 -6.24 18.20 -23.18
N SER A 10 -5.10 18.58 -22.61
CA SER A 10 -4.30 17.74 -21.72
C SER A 10 -4.68 17.87 -20.24
N ILE A 11 -5.53 18.83 -19.87
CA ILE A 11 -5.93 19.03 -18.46
C ILE A 11 -7.10 18.12 -18.08
N ASP A 12 -7.81 17.54 -19.05
CA ASP A 12 -8.96 16.65 -18.82
C ASP A 12 -8.62 15.16 -18.75
N GLN A 13 -7.36 14.77 -18.90
CA GLN A 13 -6.96 13.38 -18.72
C GLN A 13 -6.73 13.07 -17.24
N ALA A 14 -7.44 12.04 -16.74
CA ALA A 14 -7.22 11.52 -15.40
C ALA A 14 -5.74 11.18 -15.19
N PRO A 15 -5.16 11.50 -14.00
CA PRO A 15 -3.76 11.24 -13.71
C PRO A 15 -3.39 9.78 -13.95
N ALA A 16 -2.26 9.52 -14.61
CA ALA A 16 -1.84 8.17 -15.00
C ALA A 16 -1.68 7.21 -13.81
N PHE A 17 -1.35 7.72 -12.63
CA PHE A 17 -1.21 6.90 -11.44
C PHE A 17 -2.53 6.24 -10.99
N LEU A 18 -3.71 6.73 -11.40
CA LEU A 18 -4.98 6.09 -11.09
C LEU A 18 -5.10 4.70 -11.72
N GLN A 19 -4.38 4.42 -12.81
CA GLN A 19 -4.32 3.10 -13.42
C GLN A 19 -3.62 2.04 -12.53
N LYS A 20 -2.89 2.47 -11.50
CA LYS A 20 -2.29 1.57 -10.51
C LYS A 20 -3.33 1.00 -9.54
N ILE A 21 -4.53 1.57 -9.46
CA ILE A 21 -5.59 1.16 -8.53
C ILE A 21 -6.43 0.08 -9.19
N VAL A 22 -6.43 -1.11 -8.60
CA VAL A 22 -7.15 -2.28 -9.11
C VAL A 22 -8.02 -2.91 -8.03
N ASP A 23 -9.22 -3.33 -8.38
CA ASP A 23 -10.11 -4.08 -7.51
C ASP A 23 -9.89 -5.60 -7.63
N ALA A 24 -10.67 -6.38 -6.89
CA ALA A 24 -10.57 -7.82 -6.88
C ALA A 24 -10.80 -8.46 -8.27
N SER A 25 -11.60 -7.84 -9.14
CA SER A 25 -11.92 -8.36 -10.48
C SER A 25 -10.80 -8.10 -11.49
N THR A 26 -10.09 -6.99 -11.34
CA THR A 26 -9.03 -6.53 -12.24
C THR A 26 -7.62 -6.83 -11.71
N LEU A 27 -7.50 -7.36 -10.49
CA LEU A 27 -6.22 -7.63 -9.84
C LEU A 27 -5.28 -8.49 -10.69
N SER A 28 -5.76 -9.61 -11.24
CA SER A 28 -4.92 -10.52 -12.02
C SER A 28 -4.40 -9.87 -13.31
N ALA A 29 -5.21 -9.07 -13.98
CA ALA A 29 -4.79 -8.33 -15.16
C ALA A 29 -3.75 -7.25 -14.81
N GLY A 30 -3.95 -6.53 -13.71
CA GLY A 30 -2.98 -5.55 -13.21
C GLY A 30 -1.63 -6.18 -12.86
N LEU A 31 -1.65 -7.31 -12.15
CA LEU A 31 -0.43 -8.04 -11.80
C LEU A 31 0.35 -8.54 -13.02
N ALA A 32 -0.35 -9.01 -14.06
CA ALA A 32 0.28 -9.53 -15.26
C ALA A 32 1.15 -8.51 -16.02
N THR A 33 0.93 -7.21 -15.80
CA THR A 33 1.71 -6.13 -16.42
C THR A 33 2.97 -5.77 -15.65
N LEU A 34 3.13 -6.28 -14.42
CA LEU A 34 4.20 -5.87 -13.51
C LEU A 34 5.43 -6.76 -13.59
N PRO A 35 6.64 -6.17 -13.67
CA PRO A 35 7.88 -6.94 -13.61
C PRO A 35 8.09 -7.56 -12.21
N ARG A 36 8.56 -8.79 -12.19
CA ARG A 36 9.00 -9.50 -10.98
C ARG A 36 10.47 -9.16 -10.63
N PRO A 37 10.92 -9.40 -9.39
CA PRO A 37 10.18 -9.94 -8.23
C PRO A 37 9.09 -8.98 -7.73
N TRP A 38 7.92 -9.53 -7.32
CA TRP A 38 6.85 -8.76 -6.70
C TRP A 38 7.09 -8.62 -5.21
N VAL A 39 7.21 -7.40 -4.76
CA VAL A 39 7.23 -7.06 -3.34
C VAL A 39 5.82 -6.68 -2.90
N PHE A 40 5.37 -7.23 -1.79
CA PHE A 40 4.04 -6.97 -1.24
C PHE A 40 4.14 -6.37 0.16
N THR A 41 3.33 -5.38 0.41
CA THR A 41 3.06 -4.87 1.75
C THR A 41 1.59 -4.54 1.93
N ASN A 42 1.13 -4.46 3.18
CA ASN A 42 -0.24 -4.07 3.49
C ASN A 42 -0.29 -3.13 4.69
N GLY A 43 -1.38 -2.40 4.80
CA GLY A 43 -1.63 -1.53 5.94
C GLY A 43 -2.80 -0.58 5.72
N VAL A 44 -3.09 0.21 6.74
CA VAL A 44 -4.15 1.22 6.69
C VAL A 44 -3.71 2.43 5.87
N PHE A 45 -2.50 2.92 6.09
CA PHE A 45 -1.92 4.10 5.45
C PHE A 45 -2.87 5.32 5.49
N ASP A 46 -3.45 5.56 6.66
CA ASP A 46 -4.52 6.55 6.85
C ASP A 46 -4.02 7.99 6.61
N VAL A 47 -2.90 8.36 7.25
CA VAL A 47 -2.22 9.63 7.02
C VAL A 47 -0.76 9.34 6.70
N LEU A 48 -0.35 9.63 5.47
CA LEU A 48 1.03 9.44 5.06
C LEU A 48 1.96 10.44 5.74
N HIS A 49 3.14 9.97 6.09
CA HIS A 49 4.23 10.77 6.62
C HIS A 49 5.56 10.24 6.09
N ARG A 50 6.65 10.99 6.37
CA ARG A 50 8.01 10.64 5.91
C ARG A 50 8.37 9.16 6.14
N GLY A 51 7.97 8.60 7.31
CA GLY A 51 8.25 7.21 7.63
C GLY A 51 7.65 6.23 6.62
N HIS A 52 6.41 6.47 6.18
CA HIS A 52 5.77 5.66 5.13
C HIS A 52 6.48 5.80 3.77
N VAL A 53 6.83 7.02 3.37
CA VAL A 53 7.49 7.27 2.08
C VAL A 53 8.84 6.54 2.01
N MET A 54 9.66 6.66 3.07
CA MET A 54 10.95 5.97 3.15
C MET A 54 10.80 4.46 3.18
N TYR A 55 9.83 3.94 3.93
CA TYR A 55 9.52 2.53 3.99
C TYR A 55 9.11 1.97 2.61
N LEU A 56 8.21 2.65 1.90
CA LEU A 56 7.76 2.22 0.58
C LEU A 56 8.91 2.24 -0.43
N ALA A 57 9.79 3.24 -0.38
CA ALA A 57 10.98 3.29 -1.23
C ALA A 57 11.95 2.14 -0.96
N GLN A 58 12.20 1.81 0.31
CA GLN A 58 13.03 0.67 0.71
C GLN A 58 12.39 -0.66 0.27
N ALA A 59 11.09 -0.83 0.47
CA ALA A 59 10.36 -2.02 0.00
C ALA A 59 10.47 -2.18 -1.52
N ARG A 60 10.26 -1.09 -2.28
CA ARG A 60 10.36 -1.09 -3.75
C ARG A 60 11.75 -1.50 -4.24
N ALA A 61 12.81 -1.12 -3.55
CA ALA A 61 14.19 -1.45 -3.91
C ALA A 61 14.51 -2.96 -3.81
N LEU A 62 13.66 -3.76 -3.17
CA LEU A 62 13.85 -5.21 -3.02
C LEU A 62 13.41 -6.00 -4.26
N GLY A 63 12.66 -5.42 -5.19
CA GLY A 63 12.13 -6.15 -6.34
C GLY A 63 11.78 -5.29 -7.54
N GLY A 64 11.18 -5.92 -8.53
CA GLY A 64 10.76 -5.28 -9.79
C GLY A 64 9.51 -4.40 -9.64
N SER A 65 8.62 -4.73 -8.70
CA SER A 65 7.38 -3.98 -8.46
C SER A 65 6.97 -4.03 -6.99
N LEU A 66 6.35 -2.95 -6.50
CA LEU A 66 5.77 -2.88 -5.16
C LEU A 66 4.23 -2.85 -5.25
N ILE A 67 3.62 -3.85 -4.65
CA ILE A 67 2.17 -4.01 -4.53
C ILE A 67 1.76 -3.66 -3.11
N VAL A 68 0.80 -2.74 -2.96
CA VAL A 68 0.28 -2.32 -1.66
C VAL A 68 -1.18 -2.69 -1.54
N ALA A 69 -1.53 -3.49 -0.53
CA ALA A 69 -2.92 -3.79 -0.18
C ALA A 69 -3.37 -2.95 1.01
N LEU A 70 -4.44 -2.19 0.83
CA LEU A 70 -5.03 -1.34 1.86
C LEU A 70 -6.16 -2.08 2.58
N ASN A 71 -6.22 -1.94 3.90
CA ASN A 71 -7.41 -2.33 4.64
C ASN A 71 -8.61 -1.49 4.16
N THR A 72 -9.76 -2.11 3.88
CA THR A 72 -11.02 -1.37 3.69
C THR A 72 -11.38 -0.60 4.96
N ASP A 73 -12.26 0.40 4.85
CA ASP A 73 -12.73 1.18 6.01
C ASP A 73 -13.40 0.27 7.05
N ALA A 74 -14.16 -0.72 6.59
CA ALA A 74 -14.78 -1.73 7.48
C ALA A 74 -13.73 -2.56 8.23
N SER A 75 -12.65 -2.99 7.55
CA SER A 75 -11.54 -3.70 8.19
C SER A 75 -10.83 -2.82 9.23
N VAL A 76 -10.56 -1.54 8.90
CA VAL A 76 -9.90 -0.61 9.84
C VAL A 76 -10.70 -0.43 11.13
N LYS A 77 -12.02 -0.31 11.04
CA LYS A 77 -12.89 -0.19 12.23
C LYS A 77 -12.77 -1.39 13.17
N ARG A 78 -12.63 -2.61 12.62
CA ARG A 78 -12.43 -3.83 13.42
C ARG A 78 -11.06 -3.93 14.09
N LEU A 79 -10.05 -3.19 13.59
CA LEU A 79 -8.70 -3.19 14.20
C LEU A 79 -8.63 -2.46 15.55
N GLY A 80 -9.71 -1.81 16.00
CA GLY A 80 -9.78 -1.16 17.32
C GLY A 80 -8.79 0.00 17.50
N LYS A 81 -8.41 0.70 16.43
CA LYS A 81 -7.47 1.83 16.48
C LYS A 81 -8.11 3.15 16.91
N GLY A 82 -9.36 3.13 17.36
CA GLY A 82 -10.15 4.30 17.76
C GLY A 82 -11.39 4.46 16.87
N ASP A 83 -12.47 4.98 17.44
CA ASP A 83 -13.78 5.12 16.77
C ASP A 83 -13.73 6.13 15.61
N ASP A 84 -12.76 7.04 15.63
CA ASP A 84 -12.51 8.06 14.62
C ASP A 84 -11.60 7.56 13.46
N ARG A 85 -11.30 6.25 13.39
CA ARG A 85 -10.44 5.69 12.34
C ARG A 85 -11.24 4.85 11.34
N PRO A 86 -10.89 4.92 10.03
CA PRO A 86 -9.84 5.76 9.43
C PRO A 86 -10.29 7.22 9.33
N LEU A 87 -9.32 8.16 9.27
CA LEU A 87 -9.58 9.59 9.00
C LEU A 87 -9.90 9.83 7.52
N ASN A 88 -9.21 9.13 6.62
CA ASN A 88 -9.42 9.19 5.18
C ASN A 88 -10.13 7.94 4.70
N ALA A 89 -11.14 8.12 3.85
CA ALA A 89 -11.85 7.01 3.22
C ALA A 89 -10.91 6.14 2.37
N GLU A 90 -11.24 4.86 2.21
CA GLU A 90 -10.39 3.90 1.48
C GLU A 90 -10.07 4.35 0.05
N ALA A 91 -11.00 5.01 -0.63
CA ALA A 91 -10.78 5.55 -1.97
C ALA A 91 -9.72 6.66 -1.99
N ASP A 92 -9.77 7.57 -1.02
CA ASP A 92 -8.79 8.66 -0.90
C ASP A 92 -7.40 8.10 -0.53
N ARG A 93 -7.35 7.14 0.39
CA ARG A 93 -6.11 6.45 0.76
C ARG A 93 -5.47 5.74 -0.43
N ALA A 94 -6.29 5.11 -1.30
CA ALA A 94 -5.81 4.46 -2.50
C ALA A 94 -5.23 5.45 -3.52
N ILE A 95 -5.86 6.60 -3.72
CA ILE A 95 -5.38 7.66 -4.61
C ILE A 95 -4.04 8.20 -4.12
N VAL A 96 -3.94 8.53 -2.83
CA VAL A 96 -2.70 9.03 -2.22
C VAL A 96 -1.59 7.99 -2.29
N MET A 97 -1.91 6.70 -2.08
CA MET A 97 -0.93 5.61 -2.19
C MET A 97 -0.48 5.39 -3.64
N ALA A 98 -1.40 5.40 -4.60
CA ALA A 98 -1.08 5.22 -6.01
C ALA A 98 -0.22 6.35 -6.59
N SER A 99 -0.33 7.56 -6.04
CA SER A 99 0.51 8.70 -6.44
C SER A 99 1.97 8.58 -5.99
N GLN A 100 2.29 7.64 -5.07
CA GLN A 100 3.67 7.42 -4.64
C GLN A 100 4.49 6.80 -5.77
N GLU A 101 5.68 7.34 -6.03
CA GLU A 101 6.59 6.86 -7.07
C GLU A 101 6.96 5.39 -6.87
N ALA A 102 7.24 5.00 -5.63
CA ALA A 102 7.64 3.64 -5.27
C ALA A 102 6.55 2.58 -5.51
N VAL A 103 5.28 2.96 -5.59
CA VAL A 103 4.14 2.04 -5.66
C VAL A 103 3.80 1.71 -7.10
N SER A 104 3.73 0.42 -7.42
CA SER A 104 3.40 -0.09 -8.76
C SER A 104 1.93 -0.46 -8.90
N LEU A 105 1.29 -0.94 -7.82
CA LEU A 105 -0.12 -1.33 -7.81
C LEU A 105 -0.70 -1.16 -6.42
N VAL A 106 -1.97 -0.74 -6.35
CA VAL A 106 -2.76 -0.61 -5.12
C VAL A 106 -4.03 -1.43 -5.25
N THR A 107 -4.34 -2.18 -4.20
CA THR A 107 -5.60 -2.92 -4.09
C THR A 107 -6.12 -2.88 -2.65
N TRP A 108 -7.25 -3.53 -2.36
CA TRP A 108 -7.86 -3.58 -1.03
C TRP A 108 -8.07 -5.01 -0.56
N PHE A 109 -8.21 -5.16 0.76
CA PHE A 109 -8.70 -6.38 1.39
C PHE A 109 -9.61 -6.01 2.57
N ALA A 110 -10.63 -6.84 2.78
CA ALA A 110 -11.65 -6.59 3.80
C ALA A 110 -11.47 -7.46 5.06
N GLU A 111 -10.64 -8.49 4.98
CA GLU A 111 -10.40 -9.46 6.03
C GLU A 111 -9.59 -8.84 7.19
N ASP A 112 -9.59 -9.50 8.34
CA ASP A 112 -8.87 -9.05 9.53
C ASP A 112 -7.35 -9.26 9.39
N THR A 113 -6.96 -10.22 8.55
CA THR A 113 -5.56 -10.49 8.19
C THR A 113 -5.39 -10.48 6.67
N PRO A 114 -4.19 -10.17 6.16
CA PRO A 114 -3.94 -10.12 4.72
C PRO A 114 -3.69 -11.49 4.07
N VAL A 115 -3.94 -12.59 4.76
CA VAL A 115 -3.60 -13.96 4.31
C VAL A 115 -4.25 -14.28 2.97
N GLU A 116 -5.53 -13.96 2.79
CA GLU A 116 -6.27 -14.28 1.56
C GLU A 116 -5.76 -13.46 0.36
N ILE A 117 -5.54 -12.17 0.53
CA ILE A 117 -5.01 -11.34 -0.56
C ILE A 117 -3.57 -11.72 -0.92
N ILE A 118 -2.74 -12.11 0.06
CA ILE A 118 -1.39 -12.63 -0.16
C ILE A 118 -1.44 -13.95 -0.94
N ALA A 119 -2.35 -14.86 -0.58
CA ALA A 119 -2.53 -16.13 -1.30
C ALA A 119 -2.93 -15.94 -2.77
N ARG A 120 -3.76 -14.92 -3.05
CA ARG A 120 -4.19 -14.56 -4.41
C ARG A 120 -3.06 -13.94 -5.25
N ILE A 121 -2.28 -13.03 -4.64
CA ILE A 121 -1.19 -12.32 -5.32
C ILE A 121 0.02 -13.23 -5.51
N ARG A 122 0.36 -14.05 -4.51
CA ARG A 122 1.56 -14.90 -4.46
C ARG A 122 2.85 -14.07 -4.70
N PRO A 123 3.14 -13.10 -3.84
CA PRO A 123 4.32 -12.27 -3.99
C PRO A 123 5.61 -13.08 -3.78
N ASP A 124 6.71 -12.61 -4.37
CA ASP A 124 8.04 -13.16 -4.16
C ASP A 124 8.60 -12.73 -2.80
N ILE A 125 8.22 -11.51 -2.36
CA ILE A 125 8.74 -10.91 -1.13
C ILE A 125 7.59 -10.25 -0.38
N LEU A 126 7.36 -10.68 0.87
CA LEU A 126 6.48 -10.01 1.82
C LEU A 126 7.31 -9.06 2.69
N VAL A 127 6.84 -7.82 2.83
CA VAL A 127 7.49 -6.83 3.69
C VAL A 127 6.52 -6.30 4.74
N LYS A 128 6.97 -6.23 5.98
CA LYS A 128 6.27 -5.54 7.09
C LYS A 128 7.16 -4.42 7.62
N GLY A 129 6.54 -3.29 7.95
CA GLY A 129 7.24 -2.16 8.54
C GLY A 129 7.21 -2.22 10.06
N GLY A 130 8.36 -2.30 10.71
CA GLY A 130 8.50 -2.33 12.16
C GLY A 130 9.25 -3.56 12.69
N ASP A 131 9.25 -3.69 14.00
CA ASP A 131 9.95 -4.75 14.71
C ASP A 131 9.06 -6.01 14.84
N TYR A 132 8.58 -6.53 13.70
CA TYR A 132 7.83 -7.78 13.69
C TYR A 132 8.75 -8.98 13.85
N ASP A 133 8.36 -9.93 14.71
CA ASP A 133 8.89 -11.28 14.68
C ASP A 133 8.24 -12.02 13.49
N MET A 134 8.89 -11.94 12.35
CA MET A 134 8.37 -12.48 11.09
C MET A 134 8.06 -13.97 11.18
N ALA A 135 8.81 -14.72 11.97
CA ALA A 135 8.61 -16.18 12.13
C ALA A 135 7.25 -16.52 12.78
N LYS A 136 6.65 -15.59 13.51
CA LYS A 136 5.34 -15.80 14.18
C LYS A 136 4.14 -15.38 13.32
N LEU A 137 4.37 -14.77 12.19
CA LEU A 137 3.28 -14.32 11.31
C LEU A 137 2.81 -15.45 10.39
N PRO A 138 1.51 -15.75 10.34
CA PRO A 138 0.96 -16.79 9.45
C PRO A 138 1.26 -16.48 7.97
N GLU A 139 1.35 -15.20 7.61
CA GLU A 139 1.70 -14.77 6.27
C GLU A 139 3.12 -15.14 5.86
N THR A 140 4.04 -15.25 6.81
CA THR A 140 5.43 -15.67 6.55
C THR A 140 5.46 -17.10 6.07
N ALA A 141 4.89 -18.05 6.85
CA ALA A 141 4.82 -19.45 6.45
C ALA A 141 4.10 -19.64 5.12
N LEU A 142 3.06 -18.85 4.86
CA LEU A 142 2.34 -18.88 3.60
C LEU A 142 3.25 -18.49 2.43
N VAL A 143 3.95 -17.37 2.51
CA VAL A 143 4.85 -16.90 1.44
C VAL A 143 6.02 -17.85 1.22
N GLU A 144 6.60 -18.38 2.28
CA GLU A 144 7.69 -19.38 2.21
C GLU A 144 7.25 -20.69 1.58
N SER A 145 5.96 -21.07 1.68
CA SER A 145 5.43 -22.30 1.11
C SER A 145 5.56 -22.41 -0.43
N TRP A 146 5.72 -21.28 -1.12
CA TRP A 146 5.97 -21.23 -2.56
C TRP A 146 7.35 -20.70 -2.94
N GLY A 147 8.30 -20.65 -1.98
CA GLY A 147 9.68 -20.22 -2.22
C GLY A 147 9.89 -18.70 -2.13
N GLY A 148 8.89 -17.95 -1.68
CA GLY A 148 9.04 -16.53 -1.37
C GLY A 148 9.75 -16.31 -0.04
N ARG A 149 9.98 -15.06 0.31
CA ARG A 149 10.61 -14.66 1.58
C ARG A 149 9.85 -13.53 2.26
N ALA A 150 9.95 -13.45 3.57
CA ALA A 150 9.30 -12.44 4.39
C ALA A 150 10.34 -11.63 5.18
N LEU A 151 10.23 -10.32 5.17
CA LEU A 151 11.22 -9.40 5.75
C LEU A 151 10.53 -8.32 6.58
N ALA A 152 11.11 -7.98 7.74
CA ALA A 152 10.78 -6.77 8.47
C ALA A 152 11.74 -5.64 8.04
N LEU A 153 11.20 -4.47 7.71
CA LEU A 153 11.99 -3.27 7.47
C LEU A 153 11.83 -2.32 8.67
N PRO A 154 12.92 -1.76 9.19
CA PRO A 154 12.84 -0.85 10.33
C PRO A 154 12.06 0.41 9.98
N PHE A 155 11.26 0.89 10.92
CA PHE A 155 10.63 2.20 10.80
C PHE A 155 11.65 3.32 10.97
N VAL A 156 11.41 4.43 10.28
CA VAL A 156 12.13 5.67 10.55
C VAL A 156 11.72 6.16 11.95
N ALA A 157 12.69 6.23 12.86
CA ALA A 157 12.44 6.62 14.23
C ALA A 157 11.73 7.99 14.34
N GLY A 158 10.78 8.11 15.27
CA GLY A 158 10.09 9.36 15.56
C GLY A 158 8.82 9.63 14.71
N TYR A 159 8.51 8.81 13.72
CA TYR A 159 7.33 8.99 12.86
C TYR A 159 6.26 7.94 13.13
N SER A 160 5.03 8.39 13.43
CA SER A 160 3.82 7.56 13.43
C SER A 160 2.59 8.42 13.18
N THR A 161 1.57 7.86 12.54
CA THR A 161 0.27 8.52 12.32
C THR A 161 -0.35 8.97 13.64
N THR A 162 -0.27 8.15 14.69
CA THR A 162 -0.80 8.48 16.02
C THR A 162 -0.15 9.74 16.59
N LYS A 163 1.19 9.83 16.56
CA LYS A 163 1.91 11.02 17.03
C LYS A 163 1.56 12.27 16.22
N LEU A 164 1.39 12.12 14.90
CA LEU A 164 1.03 13.24 14.04
C LEU A 164 -0.37 13.76 14.38
N VAL A 165 -1.35 12.90 14.52
CA VAL A 165 -2.72 13.25 14.91
C VAL A 165 -2.76 13.89 16.30
N GLN A 166 -2.02 13.35 17.27
CA GLN A 166 -1.92 13.94 18.60
C GLN A 166 -1.34 15.38 18.56
N ARG A 167 -0.32 15.62 17.75
CA ARG A 167 0.24 16.97 17.58
C ARG A 167 -0.77 17.95 16.98
N ILE A 168 -1.51 17.52 15.94
CA ILE A 168 -2.54 18.35 15.31
C ILE A 168 -3.65 18.71 16.30
N ARG A 169 -4.04 17.77 17.17
CA ARG A 169 -5.08 18.01 18.20
C ARG A 169 -4.61 18.87 19.38
N ALA A 170 -3.31 18.96 19.60
CA ALA A 170 -2.71 19.74 20.70
C ALA A 170 -2.32 21.16 20.28
N SER A 171 -2.42 21.49 19.00
CA SER A 171 -2.19 22.82 18.42
C SER A 171 -3.50 23.58 18.27
#